data_c1c3c59f51a578b436f09f741011795a
#
_entry.id   c1c3c59f51a578b436f09f741011795a
#
_cell.length_a   1.000
_cell.length_b   1.000
_cell.length_c   1.000
_cell.angle_alpha   90.00
_cell.angle_beta   90.00
_cell.angle_gamma   90.00
#
_symmetry.space_group_name_H-M   'P 1'
#
loop_
_entity.id
_entity.type
_entity.pdbx_description
1 polymer ?
#
loop_
_entity_poly.entity_id
_entity_poly.type
_entity_poly.pdbx_seq_one_letter_code
_entity_poly.pdbx_strand_id
1 'polypeptide(L)'
;MRSRTAKWFECKVQFEQVQEDGLQKRVTEQYVVNALSFAEAEERITEEMSHYVSGEFDVKDIKPAPYKEIFFMNDGEKMLGNQTEDLLHAVKKGDKEEGRKVYDRPLEEYKTDTRWFKAKLQFITIDEKSEKEKRSNVTYLVEACSLRNALDNIDKVMEGSMVDYVQANVGETQIVDVFEQTAAEAKAVELMAKMAEDVRDTSKSIDEIVDKYVSTATPDLRVQLIQKLTALREKLSKEESD
;
A
#
# COMPACT_ATOMS: atom_id res chain seq x y z
N MET A 1 7.53 9.27 -9.48
CA MET A 1 7.14 8.51 -8.26
C MET A 1 6.19 9.32 -7.41
N ARG A 2 5.23 8.68 -6.78
CA ARG A 2 4.38 9.28 -5.76
C ARG A 2 4.79 8.75 -4.39
N SER A 3 4.60 9.55 -3.36
CA SER A 3 4.89 9.17 -1.99
C SER A 3 3.64 9.21 -1.11
N ARG A 4 3.66 8.45 -0.03
CA ARG A 4 2.62 8.47 0.97
C ARG A 4 3.17 8.34 2.37
N THR A 5 2.85 9.33 3.19
CA THR A 5 3.06 9.32 4.63
C THR A 5 1.78 8.86 5.30
N ALA A 6 1.85 7.76 6.02
CA ALA A 6 0.73 7.18 6.76
C ALA A 6 1.26 6.33 7.93
N LYS A 7 0.36 5.82 8.76
CA LYS A 7 0.71 4.79 9.72
C LYS A 7 0.61 3.43 9.02
N TRP A 8 1.73 2.73 8.98
CA TRP A 8 1.86 1.48 8.24
C TRP A 8 2.02 0.30 9.19
N PHE A 9 1.52 -0.86 8.77
CA PHE A 9 1.66 -2.13 9.47
C PHE A 9 2.20 -3.19 8.52
N GLU A 10 3.19 -3.96 8.97
CA GLU A 10 3.66 -5.17 8.30
C GLU A 10 2.82 -6.35 8.78
N CYS A 11 2.21 -7.08 7.85
CA CYS A 11 1.35 -8.22 8.09
C CYS A 11 1.97 -9.48 7.49
N LYS A 12 1.97 -10.59 8.25
CA LYS A 12 2.35 -11.91 7.75
C LYS A 12 1.12 -12.77 7.60
N VAL A 13 0.89 -13.26 6.39
CA VAL A 13 -0.25 -14.10 6.05
C VAL A 13 0.25 -15.47 5.62
N GLN A 14 -0.35 -16.53 6.15
CA GLN A 14 -0.04 -17.92 5.82
C GLN A 14 -1.23 -18.56 5.14
N PHE A 15 -1.00 -19.21 4.01
CA PHE A 15 -2.01 -19.93 3.24
C PHE A 15 -1.42 -21.12 2.50
N GLU A 16 -2.27 -21.98 1.93
CA GLU A 16 -1.85 -23.10 1.11
C GLU A 16 -1.86 -22.71 -0.37
N GLN A 17 -0.71 -22.88 -1.02
CA GLN A 17 -0.53 -22.61 -2.44
C GLN A 17 -0.33 -23.92 -3.19
N VAL A 18 -1.10 -24.12 -4.27
CA VAL A 18 -0.90 -25.26 -5.18
C VAL A 18 0.29 -24.95 -6.09
N GLN A 19 1.29 -25.82 -6.05
CA GLN A 19 2.49 -25.72 -6.88
C GLN A 19 2.23 -26.30 -8.28
N GLU A 20 3.13 -26.06 -9.24
CA GLU A 20 3.03 -26.57 -10.62
C GLU A 20 2.95 -28.10 -10.68
N ASP A 21 3.52 -28.80 -9.71
CA ASP A 21 3.46 -30.25 -9.56
C ASP A 21 2.17 -30.78 -8.91
N GLY A 22 1.24 -29.88 -8.59
CA GLY A 22 -0.03 -30.19 -7.93
C GLY A 22 0.05 -30.39 -6.42
N LEU A 23 1.23 -30.27 -5.83
CA LEU A 23 1.38 -30.36 -4.37
C LEU A 23 0.95 -29.06 -3.69
N GLN A 24 0.24 -29.20 -2.58
CA GLN A 24 -0.11 -28.08 -1.73
C GLN A 24 1.05 -27.78 -0.78
N LYS A 25 1.53 -26.54 -0.83
CA LYS A 25 2.59 -26.07 0.07
C LYS A 25 2.08 -24.90 0.88
N ARG A 26 2.30 -24.96 2.18
CA ARG A 26 2.04 -23.85 3.09
C ARG A 26 3.11 -22.78 2.91
N VAL A 27 2.70 -21.61 2.46
CA VAL A 27 3.56 -20.42 2.24
C VAL A 27 3.21 -19.34 3.25
N THR A 28 4.19 -18.49 3.57
CA THR A 28 3.99 -17.32 4.41
C THR A 28 4.51 -16.12 3.66
N GLU A 29 3.65 -15.17 3.39
CA GLU A 29 3.96 -13.95 2.66
C GLU A 29 3.82 -12.73 3.57
N GLN A 30 4.54 -11.68 3.22
CA GLN A 30 4.57 -10.45 3.98
C GLN A 30 3.99 -9.31 3.15
N TYR A 31 3.06 -8.58 3.74
CA TYR A 31 2.36 -7.45 3.14
C TYR A 31 2.48 -6.22 4.03
N VAL A 32 2.24 -5.05 3.45
CA VAL A 32 2.16 -3.80 4.20
C VAL A 32 0.81 -3.16 3.96
N VAL A 33 0.14 -2.76 5.03
CA VAL A 33 -1.15 -2.06 4.95
C VAL A 33 -1.08 -0.73 5.69
N ASN A 34 -1.79 0.28 5.20
CA ASN A 34 -2.01 1.47 6.00
C ASN A 34 -3.26 1.29 6.86
N ALA A 35 -3.16 1.64 8.14
CA ALA A 35 -4.27 1.59 9.07
C ALA A 35 -4.01 2.52 10.25
N LEU A 36 -5.06 2.87 10.99
CA LEU A 36 -4.94 3.68 12.20
C LEU A 36 -4.70 2.83 13.45
N SER A 37 -5.14 1.56 13.43
CA SER A 37 -5.06 0.61 14.53
C SER A 37 -4.70 -0.80 14.06
N PHE A 38 -4.36 -1.68 15.00
CA PHE A 38 -4.12 -3.10 14.71
C PHE A 38 -5.39 -3.81 14.20
N ALA A 39 -6.55 -3.51 14.79
CA ALA A 39 -7.82 -4.10 14.38
C ALA A 39 -8.16 -3.72 12.93
N GLU A 40 -7.99 -2.46 12.56
CA GLU A 40 -8.17 -2.01 11.18
C GLU A 40 -7.16 -2.64 10.23
N ALA A 41 -5.89 -2.82 10.66
CA ALA A 41 -4.88 -3.50 9.85
C ALA A 41 -5.25 -4.97 9.61
N GLU A 42 -5.78 -5.68 10.62
CA GLU A 42 -6.24 -7.06 10.50
C GLU A 42 -7.47 -7.17 9.58
N GLU A 43 -8.45 -6.30 9.74
CA GLU A 43 -9.65 -6.26 8.89
C GLU A 43 -9.24 -6.02 7.43
N ARG A 44 -8.39 -5.03 7.18
CA ARG A 44 -7.94 -4.68 5.84
C ARG A 44 -7.13 -5.78 5.17
N ILE A 45 -6.13 -6.35 5.86
CA ILE A 45 -5.36 -7.45 5.26
C ILE A 45 -6.24 -8.67 4.99
N THR A 46 -7.23 -8.92 5.84
CA THR A 46 -8.19 -10.01 5.63
C THR A 46 -9.07 -9.76 4.41
N GLU A 47 -9.56 -8.53 4.23
CA GLU A 47 -10.35 -8.14 3.06
C GLU A 47 -9.53 -8.28 1.77
N GLU A 48 -8.33 -7.70 1.72
CA GLU A 48 -7.45 -7.78 0.56
C GLU A 48 -7.10 -9.22 0.22
N MET A 49 -6.67 -10.03 1.19
CA MET A 49 -6.30 -11.42 0.97
C MET A 49 -7.45 -12.29 0.52
N SER A 50 -8.69 -11.97 0.89
CA SER A 50 -9.89 -12.69 0.41
C SER A 50 -10.08 -12.64 -1.11
N HIS A 51 -9.50 -11.63 -1.77
CA HIS A 51 -9.51 -11.49 -3.23
C HIS A 51 -8.38 -12.26 -3.92
N TYR A 52 -7.27 -12.50 -3.22
CA TYR A 52 -6.06 -13.15 -3.77
C TYR A 52 -6.00 -14.64 -3.49
N VAL A 53 -6.52 -15.09 -2.34
CA VAL A 53 -6.42 -16.48 -1.90
C VAL A 53 -7.76 -17.19 -2.05
N SER A 54 -7.80 -18.22 -2.91
CA SER A 54 -8.98 -19.09 -3.07
C SER A 54 -8.95 -20.20 -2.02
N GLY A 55 -9.14 -19.89 -0.75
CA GLY A 55 -9.11 -20.86 0.36
C GLY A 55 -8.94 -20.21 1.71
N GLU A 56 -8.67 -21.04 2.72
CA GLU A 56 -8.43 -20.55 4.07
C GLU A 56 -7.02 -19.95 4.16
N PHE A 57 -6.90 -18.85 4.89
CA PHE A 57 -5.63 -18.23 5.25
C PHE A 57 -5.65 -17.75 6.69
N ASP A 58 -4.47 -17.62 7.27
CA ASP A 58 -4.29 -17.15 8.63
C ASP A 58 -3.42 -15.87 8.65
N VAL A 59 -3.86 -14.84 9.33
CA VAL A 59 -3.00 -13.69 9.66
C VAL A 59 -2.15 -14.07 10.89
N LYS A 60 -0.85 -14.26 10.68
CA LYS A 60 0.06 -14.78 11.73
C LYS A 60 0.69 -13.72 12.59
N ASP A 61 0.93 -12.55 12.03
CA ASP A 61 1.63 -11.45 12.72
C ASP A 61 1.23 -10.11 12.12
N ILE A 62 0.98 -9.13 12.97
CA ILE A 62 0.77 -7.74 12.59
C ILE A 62 1.62 -6.88 13.50
N LYS A 63 2.49 -6.07 12.92
CA LYS A 63 3.36 -5.16 13.68
C LYS A 63 3.43 -3.78 13.03
N PRO A 64 3.65 -2.71 13.80
CA PRO A 64 3.88 -1.39 13.23
C PRO A 64 5.11 -1.42 12.30
N ALA A 65 4.95 -0.92 11.11
CA ALA A 65 6.05 -0.82 10.16
C ALA A 65 6.94 0.39 10.47
N PRO A 66 8.26 0.27 10.30
CA PRO A 66 9.20 1.34 10.62
C PRO A 66 9.29 2.41 9.53
N TYR A 67 8.42 2.35 8.51
CA TYR A 67 8.49 3.24 7.35
C TYR A 67 7.88 4.60 7.67
N LYS A 68 8.67 5.66 7.51
CA LYS A 68 8.17 7.03 7.59
C LYS A 68 7.30 7.36 6.39
N GLU A 69 7.71 6.84 5.23
CA GLU A 69 7.06 7.10 3.96
C GLU A 69 7.29 5.92 3.01
N ILE A 70 6.34 5.68 2.11
CA ILE A 70 6.45 4.68 1.06
C ILE A 70 6.38 5.37 -0.29
N PHE A 71 7.28 4.99 -1.19
CA PHE A 71 7.40 5.54 -2.53
C PHE A 71 6.98 4.52 -3.57
N PHE A 72 6.01 4.90 -4.38
CA PHE A 72 5.41 4.05 -5.41
C PHE A 72 5.84 4.54 -6.80
N MET A 73 6.12 3.62 -7.69
CA MET A 73 6.32 3.90 -9.11
C MET A 73 4.98 3.91 -9.84
N ASN A 74 4.85 4.76 -10.88
CA ASN A 74 3.76 4.61 -11.86
C ASN A 74 4.14 3.59 -12.94
N ASP A 75 3.18 3.15 -13.74
CA ASP A 75 3.40 2.10 -14.73
C ASP A 75 4.47 2.47 -15.77
N GLY A 76 4.50 3.72 -16.22
CA GLY A 76 5.53 4.19 -17.14
C GLY A 76 6.94 4.13 -16.52
N GLU A 77 7.08 4.47 -15.24
CA GLU A 77 8.35 4.33 -14.50
C GLU A 77 8.75 2.86 -14.34
N LYS A 78 7.79 1.96 -14.09
CA LYS A 78 8.02 0.51 -13.99
C LYS A 78 8.52 -0.08 -15.30
N MET A 79 7.84 0.24 -16.40
CA MET A 79 8.21 -0.19 -17.74
C MET A 79 9.61 0.31 -18.13
N LEU A 80 9.90 1.60 -17.90
CA LEU A 80 11.21 2.20 -18.16
C LEU A 80 12.31 1.58 -17.30
N GLY A 81 12.01 1.28 -16.03
CA GLY A 81 12.93 0.60 -15.13
C GLY A 81 13.30 -0.79 -15.63
N ASN A 82 12.32 -1.58 -16.04
CA ASN A 82 12.54 -2.92 -16.59
C ASN A 82 13.28 -2.87 -17.95
N GLN A 83 12.96 -1.93 -18.83
CA GLN A 83 13.71 -1.71 -20.06
C GLN A 83 15.19 -1.41 -19.76
N THR A 84 15.44 -0.55 -18.79
CA THR A 84 16.81 -0.17 -18.39
C THR A 84 17.59 -1.37 -17.86
N GLU A 85 16.97 -2.24 -17.06
CA GLU A 85 17.63 -3.46 -16.56
C GLU A 85 17.95 -4.44 -17.70
N ASP A 86 17.05 -4.64 -18.66
CA ASP A 86 17.28 -5.47 -19.83
C ASP A 86 18.44 -4.92 -20.68
N LEU A 87 18.50 -3.60 -20.91
CA LEU A 87 19.60 -2.94 -21.60
C LEU A 87 20.95 -3.14 -20.87
N LEU A 88 20.97 -2.95 -19.55
CA LEU A 88 22.16 -3.16 -18.75
C LEU A 88 22.63 -4.62 -18.81
N HIS A 89 21.69 -5.56 -18.84
CA HIS A 89 22.01 -6.98 -18.97
C HIS A 89 22.63 -7.30 -20.35
N ALA A 90 22.06 -6.78 -21.44
CA ALA A 90 22.61 -6.92 -22.79
C ALA A 90 24.01 -6.30 -22.91
N VAL A 91 24.22 -5.11 -22.34
CA VAL A 91 25.55 -4.44 -22.31
C VAL A 91 26.56 -5.25 -21.53
N LYS A 92 26.23 -5.81 -20.39
CA LYS A 92 27.14 -6.66 -19.59
C LYS A 92 27.53 -7.93 -20.33
N LYS A 93 26.64 -8.50 -21.13
CA LYS A 93 26.97 -9.66 -22.02
C LYS A 93 27.74 -9.27 -23.25
N GLY A 94 27.85 -8.00 -23.58
CA GLY A 94 28.46 -7.52 -24.82
C GLY A 94 27.65 -7.80 -26.07
N ASP A 95 26.33 -8.12 -25.91
CA ASP A 95 25.43 -8.43 -26.99
C ASP A 95 24.79 -7.16 -27.56
N LYS A 96 25.37 -6.64 -28.61
CA LYS A 96 24.93 -5.42 -29.30
C LYS A 96 23.60 -5.61 -30.01
N GLU A 97 23.30 -6.81 -30.53
CA GLU A 97 22.06 -7.09 -31.24
C GLU A 97 20.88 -7.16 -30.25
N GLU A 98 21.09 -7.83 -29.12
CA GLU A 98 20.08 -7.88 -28.05
C GLU A 98 19.83 -6.48 -27.47
N GLY A 99 20.88 -5.71 -27.21
CA GLY A 99 20.76 -4.32 -26.74
C GLY A 99 19.96 -3.45 -27.71
N ARG A 100 20.14 -3.63 -29.03
CA ARG A 100 19.35 -2.92 -30.02
C ARG A 100 17.88 -3.35 -30.04
N LYS A 101 17.61 -4.65 -29.95
CA LYS A 101 16.23 -5.18 -29.87
C LYS A 101 15.51 -4.67 -28.63
N VAL A 102 16.19 -4.61 -27.49
CA VAL A 102 15.64 -4.04 -26.26
C VAL A 102 15.34 -2.55 -26.44
N TYR A 103 16.24 -1.78 -27.02
CA TYR A 103 16.05 -0.35 -27.25
C TYR A 103 14.89 -0.05 -28.23
N ASP A 104 14.77 -0.83 -29.31
CA ASP A 104 13.78 -0.64 -30.36
C ASP A 104 12.37 -1.16 -29.96
N ARG A 105 12.23 -1.93 -28.86
CA ARG A 105 10.95 -2.45 -28.37
C ARG A 105 10.12 -1.33 -27.79
N PRO A 106 8.81 -1.20 -28.14
CA PRO A 106 7.90 -0.24 -27.53
C PRO A 106 7.85 -0.36 -26.00
N LEU A 107 7.77 0.77 -25.31
CA LEU A 107 7.80 0.80 -23.85
C LEU A 107 6.64 0.02 -23.23
N GLU A 108 5.47 0.05 -23.86
CA GLU A 108 4.25 -0.64 -23.42
C GLU A 108 4.33 -2.17 -23.44
N GLU A 109 5.34 -2.73 -24.12
CA GLU A 109 5.60 -4.17 -24.14
C GLU A 109 6.45 -4.65 -22.96
N TYR A 110 6.97 -3.72 -22.14
CA TYR A 110 7.73 -4.07 -20.95
C TYR A 110 6.82 -4.38 -19.78
N LYS A 111 7.28 -5.31 -18.93
CA LYS A 111 6.59 -5.67 -17.71
C LYS A 111 6.56 -4.52 -16.71
N THR A 112 5.60 -4.57 -15.81
CA THR A 112 5.48 -3.67 -14.66
C THR A 112 5.92 -4.34 -13.36
N ASP A 113 6.64 -5.47 -13.46
CA ASP A 113 7.12 -6.22 -12.29
C ASP A 113 8.10 -5.38 -11.48
N THR A 114 7.83 -5.26 -10.20
CA THR A 114 8.65 -4.52 -9.24
C THR A 114 8.82 -5.32 -7.95
N ARG A 115 9.71 -4.83 -7.11
CA ARG A 115 9.99 -5.35 -5.77
C ARG A 115 10.08 -4.21 -4.78
N TRP A 116 9.97 -4.54 -3.51
CA TRP A 116 10.02 -3.57 -2.44
C TRP A 116 11.40 -3.56 -1.77
N PHE A 117 11.99 -2.37 -1.68
CA PHE A 117 13.30 -2.16 -1.07
C PHE A 117 13.17 -1.30 0.17
N LYS A 118 13.76 -1.79 1.27
CA LYS A 118 13.87 -1.03 2.51
C LYS A 118 15.11 -0.16 2.46
N ALA A 119 14.92 1.14 2.49
CA ALA A 119 15.98 2.12 2.47
C ALA A 119 16.11 2.80 3.85
N LYS A 120 17.27 2.64 4.50
CA LYS A 120 17.63 3.35 5.71
C LYS A 120 18.53 4.52 5.35
N LEU A 121 18.00 5.73 5.48
CA LEU A 121 18.75 6.95 5.27
C LEU A 121 19.16 7.53 6.62
N GLN A 122 20.36 8.09 6.67
CA GLN A 122 20.90 8.79 7.82
C GLN A 122 20.99 10.27 7.47
N PHE A 123 20.09 11.08 8.03
CA PHE A 123 20.10 12.52 7.87
C PHE A 123 21.13 13.14 8.83
N ILE A 124 21.88 14.11 8.31
CA ILE A 124 22.92 14.82 9.03
C ILE A 124 22.44 16.25 9.25
N THR A 125 22.26 16.63 10.49
CA THR A 125 21.88 17.99 10.90
C THR A 125 22.92 18.54 11.86
N ILE A 126 23.13 19.85 11.86
CA ILE A 126 24.00 20.53 12.81
C ILE A 126 23.15 21.06 13.96
N ASP A 127 23.47 20.69 15.17
CA ASP A 127 22.84 21.23 16.36
C ASP A 127 23.38 22.66 16.60
N GLU A 128 22.50 23.66 16.47
CA GLU A 128 22.87 25.09 16.55
C GLU A 128 23.50 25.49 17.88
N LYS A 129 23.25 24.75 18.98
CA LYS A 129 23.76 25.06 20.30
C LYS A 129 25.13 24.45 20.58
N SER A 130 25.36 23.27 20.07
CA SER A 130 26.59 22.49 20.33
C SER A 130 27.54 22.45 19.15
N GLU A 131 27.17 22.98 17.98
CA GLU A 131 27.89 22.92 16.69
C GLU A 131 28.30 21.50 16.30
N LYS A 132 27.62 20.48 16.86
CA LYS A 132 27.91 19.07 16.59
C LYS A 132 26.96 18.50 15.56
N GLU A 133 27.48 17.62 14.71
CA GLU A 133 26.64 16.83 13.82
C GLU A 133 25.72 15.91 14.62
N LYS A 134 24.44 15.99 14.33
CA LYS A 134 23.41 15.06 14.82
C LYS A 134 22.94 14.21 13.67
N ARG A 135 23.01 12.89 13.81
CA ARG A 135 22.58 11.92 12.81
C ARG A 135 21.30 11.26 13.24
N SER A 136 20.29 11.30 12.38
CA SER A 136 19.01 10.67 12.61
C SER A 136 18.71 9.64 11.51
N ASN A 137 18.33 8.41 11.91
CA ASN A 137 17.99 7.36 10.97
C ASN A 137 16.50 7.42 10.63
N VAL A 138 16.19 7.39 9.35
CA VAL A 138 14.83 7.30 8.83
C VAL A 138 14.77 6.13 7.87
N THR A 139 13.68 5.37 7.94
CA THR A 139 13.47 4.21 7.08
C THR A 139 12.34 4.51 6.11
N TYR A 140 12.56 4.20 4.85
CA TYR A 140 11.61 4.31 3.76
C TYR A 140 11.40 2.93 3.13
N LEU A 141 10.26 2.74 2.50
CA LEU A 141 10.00 1.61 1.61
C LEU A 141 9.87 2.16 0.18
N VAL A 142 10.60 1.57 -0.75
CA VAL A 142 10.73 2.07 -2.12
C VAL A 142 10.41 0.96 -3.09
N GLU A 143 9.46 1.20 -3.98
CA GLU A 143 9.17 0.32 -5.10
C GLU A 143 10.23 0.51 -6.20
N ALA A 144 10.78 -0.58 -6.70
CA ALA A 144 11.78 -0.55 -7.76
C ALA A 144 11.89 -1.88 -8.51
N CYS A 145 12.40 -1.83 -9.74
CA CYS A 145 12.64 -3.02 -10.57
C CYS A 145 13.91 -3.78 -10.15
N SER A 146 14.88 -3.06 -9.58
CA SER A 146 16.16 -3.61 -9.11
C SER A 146 16.75 -2.78 -7.97
N LEU A 147 17.78 -3.29 -7.31
CA LEU A 147 18.51 -2.54 -6.29
C LEU A 147 19.11 -1.24 -6.84
N ARG A 148 19.64 -1.24 -8.07
CA ARG A 148 20.16 -0.03 -8.72
C ARG A 148 19.03 0.98 -8.93
N ASN A 149 17.92 0.54 -9.49
CA ASN A 149 16.75 1.39 -9.69
C ASN A 149 16.21 1.92 -8.35
N ALA A 150 16.28 1.15 -7.27
CA ALA A 150 15.93 1.61 -5.93
C ALA A 150 16.82 2.76 -5.44
N LEU A 151 18.15 2.66 -5.66
CA LEU A 151 19.09 3.74 -5.33
C LEU A 151 18.80 5.01 -6.15
N ASP A 152 18.63 4.87 -7.46
CA ASP A 152 18.27 5.99 -8.35
C ASP A 152 16.92 6.65 -7.95
N ASN A 153 15.93 5.83 -7.54
CA ASN A 153 14.65 6.31 -7.07
C ASN A 153 14.77 7.07 -5.75
N ILE A 154 15.63 6.62 -4.83
CA ILE A 154 15.91 7.34 -3.57
C ILE A 154 16.54 8.69 -3.88
N ASP A 155 17.54 8.74 -4.76
CA ASP A 155 18.20 10.00 -5.12
C ASP A 155 17.21 10.98 -5.75
N LYS A 156 16.34 10.52 -6.66
CA LYS A 156 15.26 11.34 -7.25
C LYS A 156 14.29 11.90 -6.22
N VAL A 157 13.88 11.08 -5.25
CA VAL A 157 12.94 11.48 -4.19
C VAL A 157 13.57 12.47 -3.25
N MET A 158 14.87 12.32 -2.98
CA MET A 158 15.64 13.22 -2.10
C MET A 158 16.17 14.46 -2.85
N GLU A 159 16.00 14.53 -4.16
CA GLU A 159 16.36 15.69 -4.96
C GLU A 159 15.60 16.92 -4.45
N GLY A 160 16.32 17.97 -4.11
CA GLY A 160 15.76 19.17 -3.46
C GLY A 160 15.62 19.10 -1.94
N SER A 161 16.04 18.01 -1.29
CA SER A 161 16.18 17.99 0.16
C SER A 161 17.23 19.01 0.61
N MET A 162 16.86 19.86 1.58
CA MET A 162 17.79 20.84 2.16
C MET A 162 18.71 20.23 3.24
N VAL A 163 18.51 18.95 3.55
CA VAL A 163 19.26 18.25 4.59
C VAL A 163 20.15 17.20 3.95
N ASP A 164 21.42 17.22 4.31
CA ASP A 164 22.38 16.21 3.88
C ASP A 164 22.00 14.83 4.42
N TYR A 165 22.15 13.81 3.60
CA TYR A 165 21.85 12.42 3.97
C TYR A 165 22.89 11.44 3.42
N VAL A 166 22.97 10.29 4.08
CA VAL A 166 23.75 9.13 3.63
C VAL A 166 22.81 7.94 3.50
N GLN A 167 22.92 7.22 2.40
CA GLN A 167 22.24 5.94 2.20
C GLN A 167 22.96 4.87 3.05
N ALA A 168 22.50 4.68 4.30
CA ALA A 168 23.17 3.79 5.24
C ALA A 168 22.96 2.31 4.92
N ASN A 169 21.78 1.95 4.40
CA ASN A 169 21.45 0.58 3.98
C ASN A 169 20.28 0.62 3.00
N VAL A 170 20.40 -0.10 1.89
CA VAL A 170 19.29 -0.36 0.95
C VAL A 170 19.30 -1.84 0.62
N GLY A 171 18.18 -2.51 0.80
CA GLY A 171 18.06 -3.95 0.55
C GLY A 171 16.65 -4.36 0.17
N GLU A 172 16.56 -5.39 -0.65
CA GLU A 172 15.32 -6.04 -1.03
C GLU A 172 14.63 -6.63 0.20
N THR A 173 13.31 -6.53 0.23
CA THR A 173 12.48 -7.10 1.30
C THR A 173 11.75 -8.34 0.82
N GLN A 174 11.10 -9.04 1.74
CA GLN A 174 10.17 -10.13 1.43
C GLN A 174 8.72 -9.64 1.29
N ILE A 175 8.50 -8.33 1.24
CA ILE A 175 7.18 -7.74 1.06
C ILE A 175 6.73 -8.02 -0.36
N VAL A 176 5.58 -8.67 -0.48
CA VAL A 176 4.95 -9.01 -1.76
C VAL A 176 4.23 -7.79 -2.31
N ASP A 177 3.42 -7.15 -1.48
CA ASP A 177 2.65 -5.96 -1.91
C ASP A 177 2.37 -4.99 -0.77
N VAL A 178 1.93 -3.77 -1.15
CA VAL A 178 1.59 -2.68 -0.25
C VAL A 178 0.17 -2.20 -0.57
N PHE A 179 -0.75 -2.48 0.34
CA PHE A 179 -2.15 -2.06 0.23
C PHE A 179 -2.33 -0.69 0.87
N GLU A 180 -2.65 0.29 0.06
CA GLU A 180 -2.91 1.65 0.51
C GLU A 180 -4.38 2.02 0.33
N GLN A 181 -4.92 2.71 1.30
CA GLN A 181 -6.23 3.34 1.15
C GLN A 181 -6.09 4.60 0.30
N THR A 182 -6.81 4.67 -0.80
CA THR A 182 -6.87 5.89 -1.59
C THR A 182 -7.58 7.02 -0.81
N ALA A 183 -7.34 8.28 -1.20
CA ALA A 183 -8.02 9.41 -0.56
C ALA A 183 -9.56 9.35 -0.76
N ALA A 184 -10.02 8.73 -1.84
CA ALA A 184 -11.44 8.51 -2.11
C ALA A 184 -12.03 7.45 -1.17
N GLU A 185 -11.32 6.33 -0.99
CA GLU A 185 -11.69 5.27 -0.05
C GLU A 185 -11.65 5.76 1.39
N ALA A 186 -10.61 6.51 1.78
CA ALA A 186 -10.54 7.12 3.11
C ALA A 186 -11.75 8.02 3.40
N LYS A 187 -12.14 8.86 2.44
CA LYS A 187 -13.36 9.68 2.56
C LYS A 187 -14.63 8.85 2.59
N ALA A 188 -14.69 7.77 1.81
CA ALA A 188 -15.84 6.87 1.81
C ALA A 188 -15.99 6.17 3.17
N VAL A 189 -14.89 5.67 3.75
CA VAL A 189 -14.88 5.05 5.09
C VAL A 189 -15.28 6.06 6.16
N GLU A 190 -14.73 7.28 6.14
CA GLU A 190 -15.11 8.34 7.08
C GLU A 190 -16.60 8.70 6.95
N LEU A 191 -17.10 8.78 5.72
CA LEU A 191 -18.51 9.06 5.45
C LEU A 191 -19.41 7.93 5.94
N MET A 192 -19.01 6.68 5.72
CA MET A 192 -19.73 5.50 6.21
C MET A 192 -19.73 5.43 7.74
N ALA A 193 -18.62 5.76 8.40
CA ALA A 193 -18.54 5.81 9.85
C ALA A 193 -19.49 6.87 10.44
N LYS A 194 -19.51 8.07 9.87
CA LYS A 194 -20.45 9.13 10.26
C LYS A 194 -21.92 8.74 10.01
N MET A 195 -22.17 8.08 8.89
CA MET A 195 -23.50 7.58 8.55
C MET A 195 -23.95 6.48 9.53
N ALA A 196 -23.04 5.58 9.91
CA ALA A 196 -23.32 4.53 10.91
C ALA A 196 -23.62 5.11 12.30
N GLU A 197 -22.91 6.18 12.70
CA GLU A 197 -23.19 6.90 13.95
C GLU A 197 -24.57 7.57 13.91
N ASP A 198 -24.91 8.25 12.80
CA ASP A 198 -26.25 8.84 12.63
C ASP A 198 -27.37 7.77 12.61
N VAL A 199 -27.10 6.56 12.09
CA VAL A 199 -28.05 5.42 12.11
C VAL A 199 -28.29 4.91 13.53
N ARG A 200 -27.27 4.91 14.39
CA ARG A 200 -27.42 4.57 15.83
C ARG A 200 -28.24 5.60 16.60
N ASP A 201 -28.17 6.86 16.20
CA ASP A 201 -28.95 7.93 16.80
C ASP A 201 -30.46 7.79 16.42
N THR A 202 -31.21 7.24 17.34
CA THR A 202 -32.66 6.99 17.15
C THR A 202 -33.49 8.26 17.04
N SER A 203 -32.96 9.42 17.39
CA SER A 203 -33.61 10.70 17.25
C SER A 203 -33.72 11.18 15.79
N LYS A 204 -32.88 10.66 14.90
CA LYS A 204 -32.84 11.00 13.46
C LYS A 204 -33.66 10.01 12.65
N SER A 205 -34.44 10.50 11.69
CA SER A 205 -35.11 9.63 10.75
C SER A 205 -34.16 9.03 9.72
N ILE A 206 -34.42 7.82 9.23
CA ILE A 206 -33.61 7.18 8.19
C ILE A 206 -33.65 8.00 6.89
N ASP A 207 -34.78 8.61 6.57
CA ASP A 207 -34.92 9.48 5.39
C ASP A 207 -34.02 10.70 5.47
N GLU A 208 -33.90 11.37 6.62
CA GLU A 208 -33.01 12.49 6.86
C GLU A 208 -31.52 12.07 6.69
N ILE A 209 -31.17 10.87 7.16
CA ILE A 209 -29.81 10.34 7.02
C ILE A 209 -29.51 10.09 5.54
N VAL A 210 -30.44 9.47 4.79
CA VAL A 210 -30.26 9.25 3.35
C VAL A 210 -30.15 10.58 2.60
N ASP A 211 -30.97 11.57 2.92
CA ASP A 211 -30.89 12.90 2.31
C ASP A 211 -29.56 13.60 2.58
N LYS A 212 -29.04 13.47 3.79
CA LYS A 212 -27.77 14.08 4.19
C LYS A 212 -26.57 13.52 3.44
N TYR A 213 -26.52 12.19 3.27
CA TYR A 213 -25.32 11.51 2.75
C TYR A 213 -25.41 11.11 1.28
N VAL A 214 -26.60 10.92 0.74
CA VAL A 214 -26.83 10.39 -0.62
C VAL A 214 -27.90 11.21 -1.35
N SER A 215 -27.81 12.53 -1.28
CA SER A 215 -28.77 13.46 -1.88
C SER A 215 -28.95 13.32 -3.41
N THR A 216 -27.96 12.72 -4.11
CA THR A 216 -27.97 12.50 -5.58
C THR A 216 -28.39 11.09 -5.99
N ALA A 217 -28.86 10.25 -5.04
CA ALA A 217 -29.27 8.89 -5.36
C ALA A 217 -30.53 8.85 -6.23
N THR A 218 -30.55 7.88 -7.16
CA THR A 218 -31.75 7.58 -7.92
C THR A 218 -32.88 7.08 -7.00
N PRO A 219 -34.18 7.26 -7.36
CA PRO A 219 -35.29 6.84 -6.52
C PRO A 219 -35.21 5.35 -6.08
N ASP A 220 -34.81 4.46 -7.00
CA ASP A 220 -34.69 3.03 -6.70
C ASP A 220 -33.55 2.73 -5.71
N LEU A 221 -32.40 3.40 -5.86
CA LEU A 221 -31.28 3.28 -4.95
C LEU A 221 -31.63 3.82 -3.57
N ARG A 222 -32.39 4.93 -3.51
CA ARG A 222 -32.87 5.52 -2.28
C ARG A 222 -33.73 4.55 -1.48
N VAL A 223 -34.69 3.90 -2.13
CA VAL A 223 -35.55 2.89 -1.50
C VAL A 223 -34.75 1.73 -0.92
N GLN A 224 -33.78 1.22 -1.69
CA GLN A 224 -32.91 0.14 -1.23
C GLN A 224 -32.05 0.55 -0.03
N LEU A 225 -31.50 1.77 -0.04
CA LEU A 225 -30.73 2.30 1.08
C LEU A 225 -31.58 2.45 2.35
N ILE A 226 -32.76 3.02 2.25
CA ILE A 226 -33.71 3.16 3.37
C ILE A 226 -33.97 1.78 3.98
N GLN A 227 -34.27 0.77 3.16
CA GLN A 227 -34.55 -0.59 3.66
C GLN A 227 -33.34 -1.20 4.39
N LYS A 228 -32.13 -1.06 3.81
CA LYS A 228 -30.90 -1.59 4.43
C LYS A 228 -30.56 -0.88 5.74
N LEU A 229 -30.68 0.44 5.78
CA LEU A 229 -30.37 1.21 6.99
C LEU A 229 -31.39 0.98 8.11
N THR A 230 -32.67 0.80 7.77
CA THR A 230 -33.71 0.42 8.74
C THR A 230 -33.37 -0.95 9.35
N ALA A 231 -33.06 -1.94 8.52
CA ALA A 231 -32.67 -3.27 8.99
C ALA A 231 -31.38 -3.25 9.85
N LEU A 232 -30.42 -2.39 9.51
CA LEU A 232 -29.21 -2.20 10.31
C LEU A 232 -29.53 -1.60 11.67
N ARG A 233 -30.37 -0.57 11.73
CA ARG A 233 -30.81 0.05 12.99
C ARG A 233 -31.52 -0.95 13.91
N GLU A 234 -32.37 -1.79 13.35
CA GLU A 234 -33.08 -2.84 14.11
C GLU A 234 -32.10 -3.88 14.69
N LYS A 235 -31.04 -4.24 13.96
CA LYS A 235 -29.99 -5.14 14.46
C LYS A 235 -29.20 -4.51 15.60
N LEU A 236 -28.75 -3.27 15.44
CA LEU A 236 -28.01 -2.55 16.46
C LEU A 236 -28.80 -2.34 17.74
N SER A 237 -30.12 -2.06 17.65
CA SER A 237 -30.99 -1.92 18.82
C SER A 237 -31.21 -3.23 19.57
N LYS A 238 -31.08 -4.39 18.92
CA LYS A 238 -31.14 -5.70 19.57
C LYS A 238 -29.84 -6.06 20.29
N GLU A 239 -28.68 -5.72 19.70
CA GLU A 239 -27.36 -5.95 20.30
C GLU A 239 -27.12 -5.11 21.57
N GLU A 240 -27.76 -3.94 21.70
CA GLU A 240 -27.71 -3.12 22.92
C GLU A 240 -28.69 -3.58 24.05
N SER A 241 -29.54 -4.55 23.75
CA SER A 241 -30.58 -5.03 24.70
C SER A 241 -30.21 -6.38 25.32
N ASP A 242 -29.20 -7.05 24.87
CA ASP A 242 -28.59 -8.30 25.39
C ASP A 242 -27.29 -8.00 26.16
#